data_c14c90dc634cc5039df25fad842e2973
#
_entry.id   c14c90dc634cc5039df25fad842e2973
#
_cell.length_a   1.000
_cell.length_b   1.000
_cell.length_c   1.000
_cell.angle_alpha   90.00
_cell.angle_beta   90.00
_cell.angle_gamma   90.00
#
_symmetry.space_group_name_H-M   'P 1'
#
loop_
_entity.id
_entity.type
_entity.pdbx_description
1 polymer ?
#
loop_
_entity_poly.entity_id
_entity_poly.type
_entity_poly.pdbx_seq_one_letter_code
_entity_poly.pdbx_strand_id
1 'polypeptide(L)'
;DNETRRLDMNMSARDFVNRVRGLSPVPCAFCELDGKNLKVYGARLEQGSSDAEPGTVVDGKRFVVRVGDGLVRLTDIQLEGKKRMSAEDFCRGRKPEKLS
;
A
#
# COMPACT_ATOMS: atom_id res chain seq x y z
N ASP A 1 10.88 -13.22 6.75
CA ASP A 1 9.98 -13.34 7.89
C ASP A 1 8.95 -12.22 7.89
N ASN A 2 8.07 -12.23 8.87
CA ASN A 2 6.96 -11.25 8.90
C ASN A 2 7.45 -9.81 9.04
N GLU A 3 8.54 -9.57 9.75
CA GLU A 3 9.05 -8.21 9.89
C GLU A 3 9.59 -7.68 8.57
N THR A 4 10.26 -8.53 7.81
CA THR A 4 10.80 -8.14 6.51
C THR A 4 9.67 -7.89 5.50
N ARG A 5 8.58 -8.62 5.63
CA ARG A 5 7.44 -8.52 4.71
C ARG A 5 6.51 -7.35 5.05
N ARG A 6 6.53 -6.89 6.30
CA ARG A 6 5.63 -5.81 6.71
C ARG A 6 6.12 -4.48 6.16
N LEU A 7 5.22 -3.75 5.54
CA LEU A 7 5.50 -2.40 5.02
C LEU A 7 5.35 -1.40 6.15
N ASP A 8 6.41 -0.63 6.40
CA ASP A 8 6.40 0.44 7.38
C ASP A 8 6.03 1.73 6.66
N MET A 9 4.97 2.39 7.10
CA MET A 9 4.52 3.61 6.43
C MET A 9 5.52 4.78 6.56
N ASN A 10 6.49 4.68 7.46
CA ASN A 10 7.55 5.69 7.59
C ASN A 10 8.74 5.44 6.67
N MET A 11 8.78 4.33 5.97
CA MET A 11 9.88 4.07 5.04
C MET A 11 9.80 4.98 3.83
N SER A 12 10.90 5.11 3.09
CA SER A 12 10.89 5.95 1.89
C SER A 12 9.99 5.34 0.82
N ALA A 13 9.50 6.18 -0.09
CA ALA A 13 8.68 5.70 -1.20
C ALA A 13 9.44 4.69 -2.05
N ARG A 14 10.73 4.95 -2.31
CA ARG A 14 11.56 4.03 -3.09
C ARG A 14 11.69 2.67 -2.40
N ASP A 15 11.98 2.67 -1.10
CA ASP A 15 12.11 1.42 -0.34
C ASP A 15 10.79 0.66 -0.30
N PHE A 16 9.68 1.38 -0.17
CA PHE A 16 8.35 0.78 -0.18
C PHE A 16 8.13 0.00 -1.49
N VAL A 17 8.34 0.68 -2.62
CA VAL A 17 8.13 0.07 -3.94
C VAL A 17 9.09 -1.08 -4.15
N ASN A 18 10.36 -0.91 -3.75
CA ASN A 18 11.36 -1.97 -3.92
C ASN A 18 11.03 -3.20 -3.08
N ARG A 19 10.53 -3.01 -1.85
CA ARG A 19 10.15 -4.14 -1.00
C ARG A 19 8.96 -4.90 -1.60
N VAL A 20 7.95 -4.18 -2.09
CA VAL A 20 6.82 -4.81 -2.75
C VAL A 20 7.30 -5.63 -3.94
N ARG A 21 8.15 -5.05 -4.76
CA ARG A 21 8.67 -5.72 -5.96
C ARG A 21 9.51 -6.94 -5.61
N GLY A 22 10.36 -6.81 -4.60
CA GLY A 22 11.28 -7.89 -4.22
C GLY A 22 10.59 -9.08 -3.58
N LEU A 23 9.42 -8.88 -2.98
CA LEU A 23 8.69 -9.94 -2.28
C LEU A 23 7.51 -10.51 -3.09
N SER A 24 7.11 -9.84 -4.15
CA SER A 24 5.97 -10.28 -4.97
C SER A 24 6.40 -11.39 -5.93
N PRO A 25 5.52 -12.35 -6.21
CA PRO A 25 4.20 -12.56 -5.60
C PRO A 25 4.25 -13.32 -4.27
N VAL A 26 5.32 -14.02 -3.98
CA VAL A 26 5.47 -14.83 -2.77
C VAL A 26 6.85 -14.59 -2.22
N PRO A 27 6.98 -14.29 -0.94
CA PRO A 27 6.01 -14.31 0.17
C PRO A 27 5.04 -13.13 0.24
N CYS A 28 5.23 -12.07 -0.53
CA CYS A 28 4.35 -10.92 -0.62
C CYS A 28 4.47 -9.95 0.58
N ALA A 29 4.61 -8.68 0.27
CA ALA A 29 4.59 -7.62 1.28
C ALA A 29 3.16 -7.39 1.78
N PHE A 30 3.02 -6.85 2.99
CA PHE A 30 1.71 -6.59 3.55
C PHE A 30 1.71 -5.38 4.49
N CYS A 31 0.54 -4.85 4.73
CA CYS A 31 0.28 -3.85 5.75
C CYS A 31 -1.13 -4.11 6.31
N GLU A 32 -1.66 -3.17 7.07
CA GLU A 32 -3.00 -3.31 7.63
C GLU A 32 -3.92 -2.21 7.17
N LEU A 33 -5.18 -2.57 6.94
CA LEU A 33 -6.27 -1.64 6.64
C LEU A 33 -7.45 -2.02 7.51
N ASP A 34 -7.87 -1.11 8.40
CA ASP A 34 -9.00 -1.33 9.32
C ASP A 34 -8.81 -2.61 10.15
N GLY A 35 -7.58 -2.86 10.59
CA GLY A 35 -7.28 -4.03 11.42
C GLY A 35 -7.16 -5.34 10.67
N LYS A 36 -7.27 -5.32 9.33
CA LYS A 36 -7.17 -6.52 8.52
C LYS A 36 -5.89 -6.50 7.71
N ASN A 37 -5.36 -7.68 7.44
CA ASN A 37 -4.16 -7.83 6.62
C ASN A 37 -4.47 -7.42 5.17
N LEU A 38 -3.62 -6.57 4.61
CA LEU A 38 -3.70 -6.15 3.22
C LEU A 38 -2.40 -6.57 2.53
N LYS A 39 -2.48 -7.56 1.66
CA LYS A 39 -1.33 -7.95 0.84
C LYS A 39 -1.17 -6.96 -0.29
N VAL A 40 0.08 -6.56 -0.55
CA VAL A 40 0.39 -5.60 -1.61
C VAL A 40 1.28 -6.30 -2.63
N TYR A 41 0.73 -6.58 -3.80
CA TYR A 41 1.43 -7.28 -4.88
C TYR A 41 2.10 -6.32 -5.84
N GLY A 42 1.62 -5.09 -5.94
CA GLY A 42 2.21 -4.10 -6.82
C GLY A 42 2.07 -2.70 -6.26
N ALA A 43 3.09 -1.89 -6.50
CA ALA A 43 3.09 -0.48 -6.10
C ALA A 43 4.02 0.29 -7.03
N ARG A 44 3.74 1.58 -7.20
CA ARG A 44 4.55 2.47 -8.04
C ARG A 44 4.82 3.76 -7.31
N LEU A 45 5.93 4.38 -7.63
CA LEU A 45 6.21 5.73 -7.15
C LEU A 45 5.17 6.68 -7.76
N GLU A 46 4.71 7.62 -6.94
CA GLU A 46 3.76 8.63 -7.37
C GLU A 46 4.39 10.01 -7.18
N GLN A 47 4.26 10.87 -8.17
CA GLN A 47 4.77 12.23 -8.08
C GLN A 47 3.94 13.06 -7.11
N GLY A 48 4.59 14.04 -6.50
CA GLY A 48 3.91 14.95 -5.59
C GLY A 48 4.34 14.75 -4.16
N SER A 49 3.71 15.49 -3.27
CA SER A 49 3.99 15.43 -1.85
C SER A 49 2.72 15.70 -1.08
N SER A 50 2.77 15.39 0.22
CA SER A 50 1.64 15.61 1.12
C SER A 50 2.17 15.85 2.52
N ASP A 51 1.51 16.73 3.26
CA ASP A 51 1.81 16.96 4.67
C ASP A 51 1.02 16.04 5.60
N ALA A 52 0.22 15.14 5.04
CA ALA A 52 -0.54 14.20 5.85
C ALA A 52 0.40 13.24 6.57
N GLU A 53 -0.11 12.60 7.63
CA GLU A 53 0.68 11.62 8.34
C GLU A 53 1.00 10.42 7.46
N PRO A 54 2.16 9.77 7.68
CA PRO A 54 2.47 8.53 6.95
C PRO A 54 1.36 7.49 7.12
N GLY A 55 1.00 6.84 6.02
CA GLY A 55 -0.10 5.89 5.98
C GLY A 55 -1.41 6.47 5.50
N THR A 56 -1.55 7.79 5.45
CA THR A 56 -2.78 8.43 4.99
C THR A 56 -2.97 8.17 3.50
N VAL A 57 -4.18 7.74 3.13
CA VAL A 57 -4.56 7.60 1.73
C VAL A 57 -5.00 8.97 1.24
N VAL A 58 -4.17 9.59 0.41
CA VAL A 58 -4.42 10.96 -0.07
C VAL A 58 -5.27 10.99 -1.33
N ASP A 59 -5.39 9.86 -2.01
CA ASP A 59 -6.27 9.71 -3.17
C ASP A 59 -6.95 8.34 -3.06
N GLY A 60 -8.18 8.34 -2.59
CA GLY A 60 -8.93 7.11 -2.34
C GLY A 60 -9.55 6.49 -3.59
N LYS A 61 -9.38 7.12 -4.76
CA LYS A 61 -9.83 6.53 -6.02
C LYS A 61 -8.70 5.75 -6.69
N ARG A 62 -7.48 6.26 -6.58
CA ARG A 62 -6.29 5.66 -7.19
C ARG A 62 -5.42 4.92 -6.19
N PHE A 63 -5.80 4.93 -4.94
CA PHE A 63 -5.08 4.32 -3.83
C PHE A 63 -3.65 4.87 -3.69
N VAL A 64 -3.55 6.19 -3.61
CA VAL A 64 -2.27 6.87 -3.40
C VAL A 64 -2.09 7.09 -1.91
N VAL A 65 -0.93 6.72 -1.37
CA VAL A 65 -0.65 6.71 0.06
C VAL A 65 0.58 7.57 0.33
N ARG A 66 0.49 8.38 1.40
CA ARG A 66 1.64 9.13 1.88
C ARG A 66 2.51 8.21 2.72
N VAL A 67 3.79 8.12 2.38
CA VAL A 67 4.78 7.35 3.14
C VAL A 67 5.88 8.29 3.65
N GLY A 68 7.00 7.76 4.11
CA GLY A 68 7.98 8.54 4.85
C GLY A 68 8.46 9.82 4.16
N ASP A 69 8.74 9.78 2.85
CA ASP A 69 9.31 10.93 2.15
C ASP A 69 8.58 11.27 0.86
N GLY A 70 7.43 10.65 0.59
CA GLY A 70 6.73 10.90 -0.65
C GLY A 70 5.44 10.11 -0.76
N LEU A 71 5.05 9.84 -2.00
CA LEU A 71 3.80 9.15 -2.29
C LEU A 71 4.06 7.86 -3.06
N VAL A 72 3.22 6.85 -2.78
CA VAL A 72 3.20 5.61 -3.57
C VAL A 72 1.76 5.36 -4.00
N ARG A 73 1.59 4.67 -5.13
CA ARG A 73 0.27 4.23 -5.60
C ARG A 73 0.26 2.72 -5.58
N LEU A 74 -0.69 2.13 -4.86
CA LEU A 74 -0.88 0.69 -4.88
C LEU A 74 -1.59 0.31 -6.16
N THR A 75 -1.21 -0.82 -6.76
CA THR A 75 -1.78 -1.23 -8.04
C THR A 75 -2.51 -2.57 -7.98
N ASP A 76 -2.06 -3.47 -7.12
CA ASP A 76 -2.56 -4.85 -7.07
C ASP A 76 -2.51 -5.31 -5.62
N ILE A 77 -3.64 -5.68 -5.07
CA ILE A 77 -3.77 -5.92 -3.63
C ILE A 77 -4.72 -7.07 -3.34
N GLN A 78 -4.69 -7.52 -2.07
CA GLN A 78 -5.65 -8.50 -1.58
C GLN A 78 -5.94 -8.23 -0.10
N LEU A 79 -7.14 -7.79 0.19
CA LEU A 79 -7.59 -7.61 1.57
C LEU A 79 -7.97 -8.97 2.13
N GLU A 80 -7.63 -9.19 3.40
CA GLU A 80 -7.97 -10.41 4.13
C GLU A 80 -9.46 -10.73 3.97
N GLY A 81 -9.75 -11.96 3.59
CA GLY A 81 -11.12 -12.41 3.37
C GLY A 81 -11.69 -12.08 2.00
N LYS A 82 -10.91 -11.44 1.13
CA LYS A 82 -11.35 -11.08 -0.21
C LYS A 82 -10.39 -11.62 -1.26
N LYS A 83 -10.79 -11.57 -2.52
CA LYS A 83 -9.92 -12.02 -3.60
C LYS A 83 -8.94 -10.91 -3.99
N ARG A 84 -7.84 -11.30 -4.64
CA ARG A 84 -6.88 -10.37 -5.22
C ARG A 84 -7.55 -9.58 -6.33
N MET A 85 -7.25 -8.27 -6.39
CA MET A 85 -7.84 -7.39 -7.38
C MET A 85 -6.96 -6.17 -7.60
N SER A 86 -7.24 -5.40 -8.64
CA SER A 86 -6.56 -4.12 -8.84
C SER A 86 -6.97 -3.17 -7.71
N ALA A 87 -6.06 -2.26 -7.36
CA ALA A 87 -6.37 -1.27 -6.34
C ALA A 87 -7.51 -0.36 -6.80
N GLU A 88 -7.60 -0.07 -8.09
CA GLU A 88 -8.69 0.76 -8.61
C GLU A 88 -10.04 0.09 -8.43
N ASP A 89 -10.14 -1.21 -8.72
CA ASP A 89 -11.38 -1.95 -8.49
C ASP A 89 -11.74 -1.97 -7.02
N PHE A 90 -10.74 -2.16 -6.15
CA PHE A 90 -10.97 -2.13 -4.71
C PHE A 90 -11.56 -0.79 -4.28
N CYS A 91 -11.03 0.32 -4.80
CA CYS A 91 -11.47 1.66 -4.44
C CYS A 91 -12.85 2.01 -4.98
N ARG A 92 -13.36 1.29 -5.96
CA ARG A 92 -14.74 1.49 -6.43
C ARG A 92 -15.75 1.01 -5.42
N GLY A 93 -15.43 -0.02 -4.67
CA GLY A 93 -16.35 -0.58 -3.68
C GLY A 93 -16.09 -0.13 -2.26
N ARG A 94 -14.99 0.56 -2.02
CA ARG A 94 -14.58 0.94 -0.67
C ARG A 94 -13.57 2.07 -0.76
N LYS A 95 -13.71 3.06 0.12
CA LYS A 95 -12.77 4.19 0.16
C LYS A 95 -11.79 3.97 1.30
N PRO A 96 -10.54 3.56 1.02
CA PRO A 96 -9.54 3.41 2.07
C PRO A 96 -9.10 4.78 2.57
N GLU A 97 -8.80 4.88 3.86
CA GLU A 97 -8.42 6.16 4.46
C GLU A 97 -7.04 6.13 5.10
N LYS A 98 -6.66 5.03 5.73
CA LYS A 98 -5.40 4.96 6.46
C LYS A 98 -4.86 3.54 6.46
N LEU A 99 -3.57 3.42 6.16
CA LEU A 99 -2.82 2.17 6.29
C LEU A 99 -1.89 2.24 7.48
N SER A 100 -1.59 1.11 8.07
CA SER A 100 -0.61 1.03 9.15
C SER A 100 0.28 -0.20 9.05
#